data_b18ed8efd8a0d0016c7ee735c5de6d4c
#
_entry.id   b18ed8efd8a0d0016c7ee735c5de6d4c
#
_cell.length_a   1.000
_cell.length_b   1.000
_cell.length_c   1.000
_cell.angle_alpha   90.00
_cell.angle_beta   90.00
_cell.angle_gamma   90.00
#
_symmetry.space_group_name_H-M   'P 1'
#
loop_
_entity.id
_entity.type
_entity.pdbx_description
1 polymer ?
#
loop_
_entity_poly.entity_id
_entity_poly.type
_entity_poly.pdbx_seq_one_letter_code
_entity_poly.pdbx_strand_id
1 'polypeptide(L)'
;MPDSVSTNAAAQVAAEIRKIGRNWNPDVLKATYALFKPLQERAPKDGVDSAMDIAYGPHERHRLDIYTPKQKPTKAPVVVYFHGGGYIGGERSPLAGLIYDNVPIFFARNGMIGVNATYRLAPEHKWPSGAADVGKVVAWLHDNVAKYGGDPDRIFISGQSAGATHVATWTFVPEVHGSAGPRIAGAICLSGVYAPQHPVYSPGKPAENSIAYYGADESKYAAMSPLNHVKPGHPPILVGVTEFDPYPLAWPSHALAAELVKADKKAPWFVFSRDNNHVSPTMQINSEVDGIGQELLAFVRNPA
;
A
#
# COMPACT_ATOMS: atom_id res chain seq x y z
N MET A 1 -19.53 22.51 -8.60
CA MET A 1 -19.24 22.82 -7.18
C MET A 1 -19.32 21.51 -6.43
N PRO A 2 -18.39 21.17 -5.54
CA PRO A 2 -18.58 20.00 -4.69
C PRO A 2 -19.82 20.21 -3.82
N ASP A 3 -20.67 19.19 -3.70
CA ASP A 3 -21.90 19.25 -2.95
C ASP A 3 -21.65 19.63 -1.49
N SER A 4 -22.48 20.49 -0.93
CA SER A 4 -22.37 21.00 0.45
C SER A 4 -22.38 19.87 1.52
N VAL A 5 -22.93 18.71 1.20
CA VAL A 5 -22.97 17.50 2.05
C VAL A 5 -21.58 16.86 2.16
N SER A 6 -20.84 16.74 1.04
CA SER A 6 -19.49 16.19 0.99
C SER A 6 -18.48 17.05 1.79
N THR A 7 -18.63 18.37 1.72
CA THR A 7 -17.75 19.31 2.46
C THR A 7 -17.95 19.20 3.98
N ASN A 8 -19.17 18.95 4.44
CA ASN A 8 -19.46 18.78 5.87
C ASN A 8 -18.95 17.44 6.41
N ALA A 9 -19.12 16.34 5.67
CA ALA A 9 -18.61 15.02 6.05
C ALA A 9 -17.08 15.02 6.15
N ALA A 10 -16.38 15.61 5.17
CA ALA A 10 -14.93 15.73 5.18
C ALA A 10 -14.42 16.54 6.39
N ALA A 11 -15.09 17.67 6.72
CA ALA A 11 -14.73 18.49 7.87
C ALA A 11 -14.93 17.75 9.21
N GLN A 12 -16.00 16.95 9.33
CA GLN A 12 -16.27 16.13 10.52
C GLN A 12 -15.21 15.03 10.68
N VAL A 13 -14.90 14.29 9.61
CA VAL A 13 -13.85 13.27 9.63
C VAL A 13 -12.51 13.88 10.01
N ALA A 14 -12.14 15.00 9.40
CA ALA A 14 -10.92 15.73 9.73
C ALA A 14 -10.85 16.13 11.20
N ALA A 15 -11.95 16.62 11.78
CA ALA A 15 -12.01 16.99 13.19
C ALA A 15 -11.80 15.77 14.12
N GLU A 16 -12.38 14.60 13.81
CA GLU A 16 -12.18 13.39 14.59
C GLU A 16 -10.74 12.86 14.47
N ILE A 17 -10.17 12.87 13.26
CA ILE A 17 -8.77 12.48 13.05
C ILE A 17 -7.80 13.41 13.81
N ARG A 18 -8.04 14.72 13.82
CA ARG A 18 -7.23 15.68 14.61
C ARG A 18 -7.27 15.39 16.11
N LYS A 19 -8.41 14.95 16.66
CA LYS A 19 -8.53 14.54 18.08
C LYS A 19 -7.68 13.29 18.37
N ILE A 20 -7.63 12.33 17.45
CA ILE A 20 -6.77 11.14 17.55
C ILE A 20 -5.29 11.54 17.48
N GLY A 21 -4.94 12.46 16.58
CA GLY A 21 -3.60 12.99 16.40
C GLY A 21 -2.59 11.92 15.92
N ARG A 22 -1.33 12.05 16.40
CA ARG A 22 -0.20 11.15 16.03
C ARG A 22 -0.12 9.86 16.84
N ASN A 23 -1.13 9.55 17.63
CA ASN A 23 -1.16 8.30 18.38
C ASN A 23 -1.32 7.11 17.43
N TRP A 24 -0.59 6.04 17.74
CA TRP A 24 -0.72 4.78 17.00
C TRP A 24 -0.73 3.60 17.98
N ASN A 25 -1.85 2.92 18.03
CA ASN A 25 -2.08 1.72 18.83
C ASN A 25 -3.35 1.00 18.31
N PRO A 26 -3.68 -0.22 18.81
CA PRO A 26 -4.88 -0.95 18.38
C PRO A 26 -6.20 -0.19 18.57
N ASP A 27 -6.33 0.64 19.61
CA ASP A 27 -7.55 1.41 19.85
C ASP A 27 -7.73 2.52 18.81
N VAL A 28 -6.64 3.17 18.39
CA VAL A 28 -6.63 4.14 17.28
C VAL A 28 -7.06 3.47 15.98
N LEU A 29 -6.54 2.28 15.69
CA LEU A 29 -6.95 1.52 14.50
C LEU A 29 -8.46 1.22 14.54
N LYS A 30 -8.97 0.73 15.67
CA LYS A 30 -10.39 0.43 15.88
C LYS A 30 -11.27 1.68 15.74
N ALA A 31 -10.85 2.79 16.34
CA ALA A 31 -11.56 4.06 16.25
C ALA A 31 -11.61 4.58 14.80
N THR A 32 -10.48 4.45 14.07
CA THR A 32 -10.43 4.85 12.67
C THR A 32 -11.33 3.95 11.80
N TYR A 33 -11.36 2.63 12.04
CA TYR A 33 -12.30 1.73 11.37
C TYR A 33 -13.77 2.15 11.62
N ALA A 34 -14.11 2.43 12.88
CA ALA A 34 -15.47 2.87 13.25
C ALA A 34 -15.86 4.18 12.55
N LEU A 35 -14.91 5.11 12.37
CA LEU A 35 -15.13 6.38 11.68
C LEU A 35 -15.40 6.18 10.19
N PHE A 36 -14.64 5.31 9.51
CA PHE A 36 -14.75 5.13 8.05
C PHE A 36 -15.78 4.07 7.64
N LYS A 37 -16.15 3.14 8.52
CA LYS A 37 -17.13 2.09 8.23
C LYS A 37 -18.42 2.63 7.62
N PRO A 38 -19.14 3.60 8.23
CA PRO A 38 -20.39 4.13 7.66
C PRO A 38 -20.19 4.86 6.34
N LEU A 39 -19.01 5.44 6.09
CA LEU A 39 -18.68 6.07 4.81
C LEU A 39 -18.50 5.01 3.72
N GLN A 40 -17.81 3.90 4.03
CA GLN A 40 -17.61 2.80 3.11
C GLN A 40 -18.88 1.97 2.86
N GLU A 41 -19.81 1.93 3.80
CA GLU A 41 -21.13 1.32 3.58
C GLU A 41 -21.94 2.08 2.50
N ARG A 42 -21.81 3.40 2.45
CA ARG A 42 -22.44 4.26 1.43
C ARG A 42 -21.63 4.43 0.17
N ALA A 43 -20.34 4.09 0.20
CA ALA A 43 -19.46 4.26 -0.97
C ALA A 43 -19.97 3.44 -2.17
N PRO A 44 -19.88 3.98 -3.38
CA PRO A 44 -20.38 3.32 -4.56
C PRO A 44 -19.55 2.06 -4.90
N LYS A 45 -20.24 0.95 -5.20
CA LYS A 45 -19.66 -0.35 -5.58
C LYS A 45 -20.25 -0.88 -6.89
N ASP A 46 -21.16 -0.14 -7.46
CA ASP A 46 -21.82 -0.48 -8.73
C ASP A 46 -20.82 -0.50 -9.89
N GLY A 47 -21.14 -1.28 -10.90
CA GLY A 47 -20.30 -1.38 -12.10
C GLY A 47 -19.02 -2.22 -11.92
N VAL A 48 -18.88 -2.97 -10.82
CA VAL A 48 -17.71 -3.82 -10.53
C VAL A 48 -18.16 -5.27 -10.34
N ASP A 49 -17.44 -6.19 -10.96
CA ASP A 49 -17.50 -7.64 -10.72
C ASP A 49 -16.28 -8.05 -9.89
N SER A 50 -16.39 -9.15 -9.16
CA SER A 50 -15.29 -9.65 -8.34
C SER A 50 -15.07 -11.16 -8.47
N ALA A 51 -13.82 -11.58 -8.37
CA ALA A 51 -13.40 -12.96 -8.22
C ALA A 51 -12.56 -13.07 -6.95
N MET A 52 -13.09 -13.79 -5.97
CA MET A 52 -12.59 -13.78 -4.59
C MET A 52 -11.78 -15.03 -4.27
N ASP A 53 -10.89 -14.91 -3.28
CA ASP A 53 -10.13 -15.98 -2.65
C ASP A 53 -9.31 -16.84 -3.61
N ILE A 54 -8.70 -16.21 -4.59
CA ILE A 54 -7.87 -16.87 -5.61
C ILE A 54 -6.50 -17.18 -5.01
N ALA A 55 -6.06 -18.43 -5.11
CA ALA A 55 -4.72 -18.84 -4.71
C ALA A 55 -3.67 -18.36 -5.74
N TYR A 56 -2.64 -17.63 -5.27
CA TYR A 56 -1.46 -17.28 -6.08
C TYR A 56 -0.21 -18.10 -5.71
N GLY A 57 -0.33 -19.00 -4.74
CA GLY A 57 0.75 -19.86 -4.27
C GLY A 57 0.24 -20.92 -3.28
N PRO A 58 1.14 -21.79 -2.77
CA PRO A 58 0.74 -22.96 -1.98
C PRO A 58 0.38 -22.69 -0.52
N HIS A 59 0.74 -21.52 0.05
CA HIS A 59 0.47 -21.20 1.43
C HIS A 59 -0.99 -20.72 1.62
N GLU A 60 -1.60 -20.99 2.77
CA GLU A 60 -2.98 -20.58 3.06
C GLU A 60 -3.23 -19.08 2.91
N ARG A 61 -2.22 -18.24 3.27
CA ARG A 61 -2.27 -16.78 3.09
C ARG A 61 -1.90 -16.33 1.67
N HIS A 62 -1.53 -17.20 0.76
CA HIS A 62 -1.32 -16.85 -0.65
C HIS A 62 -2.67 -16.68 -1.37
N ARG A 63 -3.41 -15.65 -0.99
CA ARG A 63 -4.75 -15.34 -1.50
C ARG A 63 -4.82 -13.93 -2.04
N LEU A 64 -5.55 -13.77 -3.12
CA LEU A 64 -5.89 -12.47 -3.69
C LEU A 64 -7.34 -12.45 -4.16
N ASP A 65 -7.89 -11.23 -4.19
CA ASP A 65 -9.22 -10.93 -4.72
C ASP A 65 -9.05 -9.98 -5.91
N ILE A 66 -9.81 -10.19 -6.99
CA ILE A 66 -9.76 -9.39 -8.22
C ILE A 66 -11.09 -8.67 -8.40
N TYR A 67 -11.01 -7.39 -8.68
CA TYR A 67 -12.15 -6.52 -8.98
C TYR A 67 -11.99 -5.97 -10.40
N THR A 68 -13.02 -6.16 -11.22
CA THR A 68 -13.00 -5.78 -12.63
C THR A 68 -14.20 -4.88 -12.96
N PRO A 69 -14.06 -3.92 -13.89
CA PRO A 69 -15.23 -3.25 -14.45
C PRO A 69 -16.18 -4.28 -15.07
N LYS A 70 -17.50 -4.12 -14.89
CA LYS A 70 -18.51 -4.96 -15.58
C LYS A 70 -18.37 -4.88 -17.09
N GLN A 71 -18.09 -3.68 -17.61
CA GLN A 71 -17.65 -3.52 -19.00
C GLN A 71 -16.18 -3.90 -19.08
N LYS A 72 -15.95 -5.19 -19.34
CA LYS A 72 -14.61 -5.78 -19.31
C LYS A 72 -13.64 -5.01 -20.20
N PRO A 73 -12.60 -4.38 -19.64
CA PRO A 73 -11.65 -3.61 -20.43
C PRO A 73 -10.73 -4.53 -21.24
N THR A 74 -10.00 -3.92 -22.16
CA THR A 74 -8.90 -4.58 -22.87
C THR A 74 -7.62 -3.87 -22.52
N LYS A 75 -6.61 -4.61 -22.02
CA LYS A 75 -5.30 -4.08 -21.61
C LYS A 75 -5.37 -2.92 -20.61
N ALA A 76 -6.23 -3.05 -19.59
CA ALA A 76 -6.33 -2.07 -18.52
C ALA A 76 -5.12 -2.14 -17.57
N PRO A 77 -4.69 -1.03 -16.98
CA PRO A 77 -3.73 -1.06 -15.87
C PRO A 77 -4.24 -1.95 -14.73
N VAL A 78 -3.31 -2.58 -14.04
CA VAL A 78 -3.58 -3.45 -12.89
C VAL A 78 -2.99 -2.80 -11.65
N VAL A 79 -3.78 -2.61 -10.59
CA VAL A 79 -3.31 -2.04 -9.33
C VAL A 79 -3.52 -3.05 -8.21
N VAL A 80 -2.42 -3.49 -7.60
CA VAL A 80 -2.46 -4.44 -6.48
C VAL A 80 -2.26 -3.68 -5.18
N TYR A 81 -3.12 -3.93 -4.20
CA TYR A 81 -2.98 -3.40 -2.85
C TYR A 81 -2.53 -4.50 -1.87
N PHE A 82 -1.51 -4.17 -1.05
CA PHE A 82 -1.00 -4.99 0.05
C PHE A 82 -1.24 -4.27 1.38
N HIS A 83 -1.95 -4.94 2.28
CA HIS A 83 -2.37 -4.39 3.58
C HIS A 83 -1.21 -4.11 4.54
N GLY A 84 -1.45 -3.26 5.54
CA GLY A 84 -0.59 -3.10 6.70
C GLY A 84 -0.79 -4.20 7.75
N GLY A 85 -0.17 -4.03 8.93
CA GLY A 85 -0.32 -4.97 10.05
C GLY A 85 1.00 -5.27 10.78
N GLY A 86 2.01 -4.40 10.64
CA GLY A 86 3.27 -4.49 11.38
C GLY A 86 4.03 -5.80 11.16
N TYR A 87 3.87 -6.43 10.02
CA TYR A 87 4.47 -7.71 9.59
C TYR A 87 3.92 -8.97 10.28
N ILE A 88 3.25 -8.84 11.43
CA ILE A 88 2.80 -9.94 12.29
C ILE A 88 1.28 -10.15 12.26
N GLY A 89 0.54 -9.31 11.55
CA GLY A 89 -0.92 -9.36 11.47
C GLY A 89 -1.45 -8.64 10.23
N GLY A 90 -2.77 -8.48 10.20
CA GLY A 90 -3.49 -7.86 9.11
C GLY A 90 -4.10 -8.86 8.14
N GLU A 91 -5.13 -8.39 7.45
CA GLU A 91 -5.88 -9.15 6.43
C GLU A 91 -6.16 -8.26 5.24
N ARG A 92 -6.35 -8.88 4.04
CA ARG A 92 -6.73 -8.16 2.83
C ARG A 92 -8.10 -7.50 2.93
N SER A 93 -9.01 -8.07 3.73
CA SER A 93 -10.39 -7.58 3.90
C SER A 93 -10.83 -7.68 5.37
N PRO A 94 -10.34 -6.80 6.26
CA PRO A 94 -10.67 -6.85 7.70
C PRO A 94 -12.13 -6.53 8.00
N LEU A 95 -12.79 -5.78 7.12
CA LEU A 95 -14.23 -5.56 7.09
C LEU A 95 -14.72 -5.83 5.67
N ALA A 96 -15.21 -7.04 5.44
CA ALA A 96 -15.54 -7.57 4.12
C ALA A 96 -16.41 -6.62 3.29
N GLY A 97 -15.96 -6.32 2.08
CA GLY A 97 -16.61 -5.41 1.14
C GLY A 97 -16.51 -3.93 1.51
N LEU A 98 -15.76 -3.56 2.57
CA LEU A 98 -15.66 -2.20 3.07
C LEU A 98 -14.21 -1.72 3.16
N ILE A 99 -13.46 -2.18 4.16
CA ILE A 99 -12.10 -1.70 4.42
C ILE A 99 -11.09 -2.58 3.71
N TYR A 100 -10.21 -1.93 2.97
CA TYR A 100 -9.20 -2.42 2.04
C TYR A 100 -9.77 -2.96 0.72
N ASP A 101 -11.01 -3.48 0.68
CA ASP A 101 -11.71 -3.77 -0.57
C ASP A 101 -12.09 -2.48 -1.34
N ASN A 102 -12.28 -1.38 -0.62
CA ASN A 102 -12.54 -0.07 -1.20
C ASN A 102 -11.44 0.40 -2.16
N VAL A 103 -10.18 0.03 -1.91
CA VAL A 103 -9.04 0.41 -2.76
C VAL A 103 -9.14 -0.23 -4.15
N PRO A 104 -9.17 -1.57 -4.30
CA PRO A 104 -9.32 -2.18 -5.62
C PRO A 104 -10.67 -1.87 -6.28
N ILE A 105 -11.76 -1.71 -5.51
CA ILE A 105 -13.06 -1.27 -6.05
C ILE A 105 -12.93 0.12 -6.69
N PHE A 106 -12.24 1.06 -6.05
CA PHE A 106 -11.97 2.39 -6.63
C PHE A 106 -11.30 2.30 -7.99
N PHE A 107 -10.23 1.52 -8.12
CA PHE A 107 -9.53 1.36 -9.39
C PHE A 107 -10.40 0.66 -10.44
N ALA A 108 -11.18 -0.36 -10.05
CA ALA A 108 -12.10 -1.03 -10.96
C ALA A 108 -13.18 -0.08 -11.48
N ARG A 109 -13.77 0.76 -10.62
CA ARG A 109 -14.73 1.78 -11.03
C ARG A 109 -14.13 2.83 -11.97
N ASN A 110 -12.83 2.99 -11.96
CA ASN A 110 -12.08 3.90 -12.85
C ASN A 110 -11.49 3.19 -14.09
N GLY A 111 -12.01 2.01 -14.45
CA GLY A 111 -11.65 1.31 -15.70
C GLY A 111 -10.38 0.48 -15.63
N MET A 112 -9.85 0.22 -14.45
CA MET A 112 -8.63 -0.58 -14.21
C MET A 112 -8.98 -1.95 -13.62
N ILE A 113 -8.00 -2.83 -13.48
CA ILE A 113 -8.13 -4.05 -12.69
C ILE A 113 -7.61 -3.75 -11.29
N GLY A 114 -8.47 -3.84 -10.30
CA GLY A 114 -8.09 -3.73 -8.88
C GLY A 114 -7.81 -5.11 -8.29
N VAL A 115 -6.76 -5.24 -7.51
CA VAL A 115 -6.40 -6.50 -6.83
C VAL A 115 -6.11 -6.22 -5.36
N ASN A 116 -6.61 -7.07 -4.48
CA ASN A 116 -6.31 -7.03 -3.05
C ASN A 116 -5.62 -8.33 -2.65
N ALA A 117 -4.42 -8.27 -2.08
CA ALA A 117 -3.63 -9.45 -1.80
C ALA A 117 -3.15 -9.48 -0.35
N THR A 118 -3.11 -10.68 0.23
CA THR A 118 -2.44 -10.92 1.51
C THR A 118 -1.11 -11.64 1.28
N TYR A 119 -0.31 -11.76 2.32
CA TYR A 119 1.03 -12.31 2.32
C TYR A 119 1.30 -13.04 3.64
N ARG A 120 2.38 -13.83 3.71
CA ARG A 120 2.80 -14.56 4.91
C ARG A 120 3.28 -13.60 5.99
N LEU A 121 3.07 -13.98 7.25
CA LEU A 121 3.36 -13.15 8.41
C LEU A 121 4.53 -13.69 9.24
N ALA A 122 5.23 -12.78 9.91
CA ALA A 122 6.20 -13.10 10.94
C ALA A 122 5.46 -13.48 12.26
N PRO A 123 6.12 -14.21 13.18
CA PRO A 123 7.53 -14.61 13.16
C PRO A 123 7.85 -15.87 12.35
N GLU A 124 6.83 -16.64 11.89
CA GLU A 124 7.01 -17.89 11.14
C GLU A 124 7.69 -17.62 9.79
N HIS A 125 7.35 -16.48 9.17
CA HIS A 125 7.87 -16.07 7.87
C HIS A 125 8.57 -14.71 7.96
N LYS A 126 9.87 -14.75 8.29
CA LYS A 126 10.73 -13.57 8.42
C LYS A 126 11.08 -12.94 7.06
N TRP A 127 11.76 -11.80 7.11
CA TRP A 127 12.33 -11.15 5.94
C TRP A 127 13.12 -12.16 5.08
N PRO A 128 12.97 -12.18 3.75
CA PRO A 128 12.18 -11.27 2.91
C PRO A 128 10.79 -11.82 2.52
N SER A 129 10.17 -12.72 3.29
CA SER A 129 8.99 -13.50 2.89
C SER A 129 7.84 -12.65 2.36
N GLY A 130 7.48 -11.55 3.04
CA GLY A 130 6.39 -10.67 2.59
C GLY A 130 6.69 -10.02 1.23
N ALA A 131 7.92 -9.56 1.02
CA ALA A 131 8.34 -9.01 -0.28
C ALA A 131 8.43 -10.09 -1.38
N ALA A 132 8.88 -11.29 -1.03
CA ALA A 132 8.89 -12.43 -1.96
C ALA A 132 7.46 -12.85 -2.35
N ASP A 133 6.49 -12.67 -1.46
CA ASP A 133 5.09 -12.94 -1.76
C ASP A 133 4.48 -11.84 -2.65
N VAL A 134 4.91 -10.56 -2.52
CA VAL A 134 4.62 -9.52 -3.53
C VAL A 134 5.08 -9.98 -4.91
N GLY A 135 6.31 -10.50 -5.01
CA GLY A 135 6.85 -11.03 -6.27
C GLY A 135 6.06 -12.20 -6.85
N LYS A 136 5.53 -13.09 -6.00
CA LYS A 136 4.66 -14.18 -6.45
C LYS A 136 3.32 -13.66 -6.99
N VAL A 137 2.76 -12.63 -6.36
CA VAL A 137 1.54 -11.98 -6.88
C VAL A 137 1.83 -11.34 -8.25
N VAL A 138 2.96 -10.63 -8.40
CA VAL A 138 3.37 -10.04 -9.68
C VAL A 138 3.52 -11.13 -10.74
N ALA A 139 4.20 -12.24 -10.45
CA ALA A 139 4.36 -13.36 -11.37
C ALA A 139 3.00 -13.98 -11.76
N TRP A 140 2.13 -14.22 -10.78
CA TRP A 140 0.80 -14.74 -11.02
C TRP A 140 -0.02 -13.81 -11.94
N LEU A 141 0.08 -12.50 -11.75
CA LEU A 141 -0.62 -11.52 -12.59
C LEU A 141 -0.08 -11.50 -14.01
N HIS A 142 1.24 -11.58 -14.23
CA HIS A 142 1.80 -11.73 -15.58
C HIS A 142 1.20 -12.91 -16.34
N ASP A 143 0.97 -14.03 -15.65
CA ASP A 143 0.43 -15.25 -16.27
C ASP A 143 -1.10 -15.25 -16.44
N ASN A 144 -1.82 -14.45 -15.62
CA ASN A 144 -3.26 -14.62 -15.46
C ASN A 144 -4.12 -13.39 -15.76
N VAL A 145 -3.60 -12.16 -15.59
CA VAL A 145 -4.44 -10.97 -15.54
C VAL A 145 -5.13 -10.64 -16.87
N ALA A 146 -4.58 -11.09 -18.00
CA ALA A 146 -5.17 -10.88 -19.32
C ALA A 146 -6.59 -11.47 -19.45
N LYS A 147 -6.88 -12.59 -18.76
CA LYS A 147 -8.23 -13.19 -18.73
C LYS A 147 -9.29 -12.33 -18.03
N TYR A 148 -8.81 -11.38 -17.18
CA TYR A 148 -9.64 -10.39 -16.51
C TYR A 148 -9.68 -9.04 -17.24
N GLY A 149 -8.99 -8.91 -18.39
CA GLY A 149 -8.92 -7.69 -19.17
C GLY A 149 -7.77 -6.76 -18.79
N GLY A 150 -6.87 -7.19 -17.90
CA GLY A 150 -5.70 -6.45 -17.49
C GLY A 150 -4.52 -6.57 -18.47
N ASP A 151 -3.63 -5.60 -18.40
CA ASP A 151 -2.38 -5.56 -19.15
C ASP A 151 -1.23 -6.07 -18.26
N PRO A 152 -0.61 -7.22 -18.58
CA PRO A 152 0.53 -7.73 -17.80
C PRO A 152 1.75 -6.82 -17.82
N ASP A 153 1.87 -5.90 -18.80
CA ASP A 153 2.97 -4.93 -18.87
C ASP A 153 2.68 -3.65 -18.07
N ARG A 154 1.46 -3.52 -17.52
CA ARG A 154 1.03 -2.34 -16.74
C ARG A 154 0.56 -2.72 -15.34
N ILE A 155 1.38 -3.50 -14.62
CA ILE A 155 1.13 -3.89 -13.22
C ILE A 155 1.74 -2.85 -12.28
N PHE A 156 0.91 -2.23 -11.46
CA PHE A 156 1.30 -1.34 -10.36
C PHE A 156 1.08 -2.04 -9.03
N ILE A 157 2.05 -1.98 -8.14
CA ILE A 157 1.92 -2.52 -6.79
C ILE A 157 1.80 -1.38 -5.80
N SER A 158 0.90 -1.50 -4.83
CA SER A 158 0.66 -0.49 -3.81
C SER A 158 0.58 -1.11 -2.43
N GLY A 159 0.97 -0.37 -1.41
CA GLY A 159 0.85 -0.85 -0.04
C GLY A 159 0.86 0.28 0.96
N GLN A 160 0.38 -0.04 2.17
CA GLN A 160 0.36 0.88 3.30
C GLN A 160 1.10 0.24 4.48
N SER A 161 1.90 1.04 5.25
CA SER A 161 2.63 0.55 6.42
C SER A 161 3.54 -0.64 6.10
N ALA A 162 3.39 -1.80 6.75
CA ALA A 162 4.13 -3.01 6.45
C ALA A 162 3.97 -3.46 4.98
N GLY A 163 2.77 -3.31 4.40
CA GLY A 163 2.54 -3.59 2.98
C GLY A 163 3.38 -2.70 2.06
N ALA A 164 3.51 -1.41 2.38
CA ALA A 164 4.39 -0.49 1.65
C ALA A 164 5.87 -0.87 1.80
N THR A 165 6.28 -1.37 2.96
CA THR A 165 7.63 -1.90 3.16
C THR A 165 7.90 -3.11 2.26
N HIS A 166 6.94 -4.05 2.16
CA HIS A 166 7.07 -5.21 1.27
C HIS A 166 7.15 -4.79 -0.20
N VAL A 167 6.30 -3.83 -0.61
CA VAL A 167 6.31 -3.23 -1.95
C VAL A 167 7.66 -2.59 -2.26
N ALA A 168 8.18 -1.75 -1.37
CA ALA A 168 9.48 -1.09 -1.54
C ALA A 168 10.64 -2.11 -1.55
N THR A 169 10.59 -3.13 -0.67
CA THR A 169 11.60 -4.20 -0.64
C THR A 169 11.62 -4.96 -1.96
N TRP A 170 10.46 -5.36 -2.49
CA TRP A 170 10.38 -5.99 -3.81
C TRP A 170 10.90 -5.09 -4.92
N THR A 171 10.61 -3.80 -4.86
CA THR A 171 10.97 -2.84 -5.91
C THR A 171 12.47 -2.54 -5.95
N PHE A 172 13.12 -2.38 -4.79
CA PHE A 172 14.48 -1.83 -4.73
C PHE A 172 15.56 -2.83 -4.36
N VAL A 173 15.24 -3.97 -3.70
CA VAL A 173 16.27 -4.89 -3.18
C VAL A 173 16.57 -6.01 -4.18
N PRO A 174 17.74 -5.97 -4.86
CA PRO A 174 18.06 -6.91 -5.93
C PRO A 174 18.10 -8.38 -5.48
N GLU A 175 18.51 -8.64 -4.24
CA GLU A 175 18.57 -9.98 -3.67
C GLU A 175 17.18 -10.62 -3.53
N VAL A 176 16.12 -9.79 -3.54
CA VAL A 176 14.72 -10.24 -3.40
C VAL A 176 14.05 -10.44 -4.76
N HIS A 177 14.19 -9.49 -5.69
CA HIS A 177 13.56 -9.62 -7.01
C HIS A 177 14.42 -10.35 -8.07
N GLY A 178 15.71 -10.55 -7.79
CA GLY A 178 16.62 -11.23 -8.70
C GLY A 178 17.00 -10.42 -9.95
N SER A 179 17.69 -11.06 -10.88
CA SER A 179 18.22 -10.42 -12.10
C SER A 179 17.14 -9.97 -13.10
N ALA A 180 15.93 -10.51 -13.01
CA ALA A 180 14.80 -10.10 -13.86
C ALA A 180 14.21 -8.74 -13.45
N GLY A 181 14.64 -8.18 -12.31
CA GLY A 181 14.07 -6.98 -11.73
C GLY A 181 12.65 -7.18 -11.19
N PRO A 182 12.02 -6.10 -10.71
CA PRO A 182 10.71 -6.21 -10.07
C PRO A 182 9.55 -6.48 -11.04
N ARG A 183 9.73 -6.26 -12.35
CA ARG A 183 8.74 -6.50 -13.41
C ARG A 183 7.39 -5.83 -13.15
N ILE A 184 7.42 -4.55 -12.80
CA ILE A 184 6.25 -3.71 -12.53
C ILE A 184 6.32 -2.40 -13.30
N ALA A 185 5.17 -1.81 -13.59
CA ALA A 185 5.07 -0.51 -14.24
C ALA A 185 5.22 0.67 -13.27
N GLY A 186 5.07 0.43 -11.97
CA GLY A 186 5.29 1.43 -10.91
C GLY A 186 4.90 0.91 -9.53
N ALA A 187 5.28 1.66 -8.49
CA ALA A 187 4.96 1.33 -7.11
C ALA A 187 4.41 2.54 -6.33
N ILE A 188 3.45 2.28 -5.44
CA ILE A 188 2.82 3.25 -4.55
C ILE A 188 3.15 2.85 -3.11
N CYS A 189 3.92 3.66 -2.42
CA CYS A 189 4.47 3.40 -1.10
C CYS A 189 3.89 4.37 -0.07
N LEU A 190 2.86 3.95 0.69
CA LEU A 190 2.16 4.78 1.66
C LEU A 190 2.63 4.50 3.08
N SER A 191 3.33 5.45 3.71
CA SER A 191 3.73 5.43 5.14
C SER A 191 4.41 4.13 5.58
N GLY A 192 5.37 3.62 4.80
CA GLY A 192 6.11 2.39 5.12
C GLY A 192 7.38 2.61 5.93
N VAL A 193 7.94 1.52 6.46
CA VAL A 193 9.27 1.47 7.08
C VAL A 193 10.30 1.11 6.02
N TYR A 194 11.04 2.11 5.53
CA TYR A 194 12.01 1.90 4.44
C TYR A 194 13.47 1.86 4.91
N ALA A 195 13.70 2.14 6.19
CA ALA A 195 15.01 2.18 6.81
C ALA A 195 14.99 1.56 8.22
N PRO A 196 14.78 0.24 8.37
CA PRO A 196 14.63 -0.39 9.69
C PRO A 196 15.85 -0.23 10.61
N GLN A 197 17.04 0.01 10.03
CA GLN A 197 18.27 0.25 10.79
C GLN A 197 18.36 1.64 11.44
N HIS A 198 17.46 2.58 11.08
CA HIS A 198 17.59 3.95 11.56
C HIS A 198 17.20 4.08 13.03
N PRO A 199 18.00 4.80 13.86
CA PRO A 199 17.75 4.96 15.30
C PRO A 199 16.39 5.56 15.67
N VAL A 200 15.70 6.19 14.74
CA VAL A 200 14.34 6.69 14.93
C VAL A 200 13.35 5.62 15.41
N TYR A 201 13.64 4.35 15.10
CA TYR A 201 12.84 3.20 15.53
C TYR A 201 13.17 2.69 16.94
N SER A 202 13.79 3.47 17.78
CA SER A 202 14.26 3.18 19.13
C SER A 202 15.72 2.68 19.15
N PRO A 203 16.69 3.55 19.36
CA PRO A 203 18.10 3.15 19.43
C PRO A 203 18.31 2.03 20.44
N GLY A 204 18.83 0.89 19.97
CA GLY A 204 19.11 -0.29 20.81
C GLY A 204 17.90 -1.05 21.33
N LYS A 205 16.68 -0.72 20.89
CA LYS A 205 15.45 -1.48 21.17
C LYS A 205 14.48 -1.40 19.98
N PRO A 206 14.70 -2.17 18.90
CA PRO A 206 13.73 -2.24 17.81
C PRO A 206 12.38 -2.75 18.35
N ALA A 207 11.27 -2.32 17.71
CA ALA A 207 9.95 -2.79 18.07
C ALA A 207 9.85 -4.31 17.93
N GLU A 208 9.09 -4.98 18.80
CA GLU A 208 8.96 -6.44 18.82
C GLU A 208 8.57 -7.01 17.45
N ASN A 209 7.67 -6.35 16.73
CA ASN A 209 7.29 -6.73 15.38
C ASN A 209 8.43 -6.58 14.36
N SER A 210 9.33 -5.61 14.54
CA SER A 210 10.54 -5.50 13.71
C SER A 210 11.50 -6.66 13.99
N ILE A 211 11.71 -7.02 15.25
CA ILE A 211 12.51 -8.19 15.63
C ILE A 211 11.88 -9.46 15.08
N ALA A 212 10.56 -9.61 15.18
CA ALA A 212 9.84 -10.75 14.64
C ALA A 212 10.07 -10.92 13.14
N TYR A 213 10.10 -9.82 12.38
CA TYR A 213 10.23 -9.84 10.93
C TYR A 213 11.70 -9.84 10.46
N TYR A 214 12.53 -8.91 10.93
CA TYR A 214 13.93 -8.76 10.49
C TYR A 214 14.91 -9.65 11.25
N GLY A 215 14.52 -10.18 12.41
CA GLY A 215 15.39 -10.91 13.33
C GLY A 215 16.04 -9.99 14.38
N ALA A 216 16.73 -10.59 15.36
CA ALA A 216 17.36 -9.85 16.47
C ALA A 216 18.71 -9.20 16.11
N ASP A 217 19.31 -9.56 14.98
CA ASP A 217 20.63 -9.06 14.55
C ASP A 217 20.46 -7.77 13.75
N GLU A 218 20.43 -6.63 14.47
CA GLU A 218 20.28 -5.30 13.89
C GLU A 218 21.40 -4.91 12.90
N SER A 219 22.56 -5.57 12.96
CA SER A 219 23.67 -5.31 12.03
C SER A 219 23.31 -5.64 10.58
N LYS A 220 22.32 -6.49 10.37
CA LYS A 220 21.79 -6.89 9.05
C LYS A 220 20.72 -5.95 8.49
N TYR A 221 20.12 -5.10 9.32
CA TYR A 221 18.99 -4.27 8.92
C TYR A 221 19.34 -3.30 7.79
N ALA A 222 20.57 -2.81 7.73
CA ALA A 222 21.01 -1.93 6.66
C ALA A 222 20.95 -2.58 5.27
N ALA A 223 21.30 -3.87 5.17
CA ALA A 223 21.20 -4.64 3.93
C ALA A 223 19.74 -4.97 3.57
N MET A 224 18.86 -5.06 4.57
CA MET A 224 17.42 -5.33 4.39
C MET A 224 16.60 -4.06 4.11
N SER A 225 17.23 -2.88 4.17
CA SER A 225 16.60 -1.57 4.03
C SER A 225 16.35 -1.21 2.56
N PRO A 226 15.11 -1.10 2.08
CA PRO A 226 14.86 -0.67 0.69
C PRO A 226 15.49 0.69 0.38
N LEU A 227 15.55 1.60 1.37
CA LEU A 227 16.14 2.93 1.21
C LEU A 227 17.60 2.89 0.72
N ASN A 228 18.39 1.92 1.18
CA ASN A 228 19.81 1.78 0.85
C ASN A 228 20.03 1.20 -0.56
N HIS A 229 18.98 0.74 -1.22
CA HIS A 229 19.04 0.13 -2.55
C HIS A 229 18.45 1.01 -3.65
N VAL A 230 17.99 2.23 -3.33
CA VAL A 230 17.49 3.18 -4.33
C VAL A 230 18.62 3.58 -5.28
N LYS A 231 18.44 3.31 -6.57
CA LYS A 231 19.41 3.60 -7.65
C LYS A 231 18.65 4.06 -8.89
N PRO A 232 19.28 4.82 -9.81
CA PRO A 232 18.68 5.17 -11.09
C PRO A 232 18.19 3.93 -11.86
N GLY A 233 17.11 4.09 -12.61
CA GLY A 233 16.54 3.01 -13.44
C GLY A 233 15.51 2.13 -12.72
N HIS A 234 15.11 2.49 -11.49
CA HIS A 234 13.96 1.86 -10.83
C HIS A 234 12.63 2.23 -11.55
N PRO A 235 11.56 1.43 -11.38
CA PRO A 235 10.23 1.81 -11.85
C PRO A 235 9.76 3.15 -11.23
N PRO A 236 8.83 3.87 -11.87
CA PRO A 236 8.19 5.05 -11.27
C PRO A 236 7.63 4.78 -9.87
N ILE A 237 7.82 5.73 -8.95
CA ILE A 237 7.42 5.59 -7.54
C ILE A 237 6.56 6.79 -7.12
N LEU A 238 5.42 6.49 -6.50
CA LEU A 238 4.67 7.45 -5.70
C LEU A 238 4.91 7.17 -4.21
N VAL A 239 5.37 8.19 -3.49
CA VAL A 239 5.53 8.13 -2.03
C VAL A 239 4.40 8.91 -1.38
N GLY A 240 3.74 8.32 -0.37
CA GLY A 240 2.73 9.00 0.42
C GLY A 240 3.05 9.01 1.91
N VAL A 241 2.69 10.10 2.58
CA VAL A 241 2.81 10.28 4.02
C VAL A 241 1.62 11.06 4.56
N THR A 242 1.23 10.84 5.81
CA THR A 242 0.11 11.53 6.42
C THR A 242 0.56 12.61 7.40
N GLU A 243 -0.30 13.61 7.62
CA GLU A 243 -0.03 14.70 8.58
C GLU A 243 0.16 14.17 10.01
N PHE A 244 -0.61 13.14 10.39
CA PHE A 244 -0.56 12.56 11.73
C PHE A 244 0.14 11.19 11.78
N ASP A 245 1.00 10.88 10.81
CA ASP A 245 1.91 9.76 10.99
C ASP A 245 2.78 9.96 12.24
N PRO A 246 2.95 8.95 13.10
CA PRO A 246 3.99 8.96 14.12
C PRO A 246 5.37 9.20 13.49
N TYR A 247 6.26 9.88 14.22
CA TYR A 247 7.59 10.22 13.69
C TYR A 247 8.35 9.03 13.06
N PRO A 248 8.33 7.81 13.67
CA PRO A 248 9.00 6.65 13.08
C PRO A 248 8.42 6.19 11.73
N LEU A 249 7.20 6.57 11.39
CA LEU A 249 6.52 6.23 10.13
C LEU A 249 6.54 7.39 9.13
N ALA A 250 6.55 8.64 9.61
CA ALA A 250 6.64 9.83 8.76
C ALA A 250 8.03 9.99 8.14
N TRP A 251 9.09 9.91 8.97
CA TRP A 251 10.47 10.14 8.54
C TRP A 251 10.89 9.26 7.35
N PRO A 252 10.62 7.93 7.31
CA PRO A 252 11.09 7.09 6.21
C PRO A 252 10.50 7.46 4.85
N SER A 253 9.25 7.95 4.82
CA SER A 253 8.62 8.40 3.59
C SER A 253 9.33 9.63 3.01
N HIS A 254 9.69 10.60 3.86
CA HIS A 254 10.47 11.76 3.43
C HIS A 254 11.89 11.36 3.01
N ALA A 255 12.52 10.43 3.73
CA ALA A 255 13.84 9.92 3.38
C ALA A 255 13.83 9.19 2.03
N LEU A 256 12.81 8.35 1.77
CA LEU A 256 12.64 7.68 0.48
C LEU A 256 12.47 8.70 -0.66
N ALA A 257 11.64 9.72 -0.47
CA ALA A 257 11.49 10.77 -1.47
C ALA A 257 12.82 11.51 -1.74
N ALA A 258 13.62 11.78 -0.71
CA ALA A 258 14.93 12.40 -0.86
C ALA A 258 15.93 11.52 -1.64
N GLU A 259 15.96 10.21 -1.39
CA GLU A 259 16.81 9.28 -2.13
C GLU A 259 16.36 9.14 -3.61
N LEU A 260 15.06 9.16 -3.88
CA LEU A 260 14.53 9.20 -5.24
C LEU A 260 14.97 10.48 -6.00
N VAL A 261 14.90 11.66 -5.33
CA VAL A 261 15.43 12.92 -5.91
C VAL A 261 16.91 12.78 -6.23
N LYS A 262 17.72 12.19 -5.35
CA LYS A 262 19.15 11.98 -5.60
C LYS A 262 19.40 11.03 -6.78
N ALA A 263 18.62 9.96 -6.89
CA ALA A 263 18.75 8.98 -7.97
C ALA A 263 18.33 9.56 -9.33
N ASP A 264 17.14 10.18 -9.40
CA ASP A 264 16.50 10.57 -10.65
C ASP A 264 16.80 12.01 -11.10
N LYS A 265 17.34 12.85 -10.20
CA LYS A 265 17.58 14.29 -10.42
C LYS A 265 16.28 15.05 -10.75
N LYS A 266 15.12 14.53 -10.36
CA LYS A 266 13.80 15.16 -10.49
C LYS A 266 12.95 14.88 -9.25
N ALA A 267 11.89 15.65 -9.06
CA ALA A 267 10.94 15.40 -7.98
C ALA A 267 10.17 14.08 -8.23
N PRO A 268 10.04 13.19 -7.23
CA PRO A 268 9.16 12.04 -7.33
C PRO A 268 7.69 12.46 -7.21
N TRP A 269 6.78 11.56 -7.57
CA TRP A 269 5.40 11.68 -7.14
C TRP A 269 5.36 11.62 -5.60
N PHE A 270 4.79 12.66 -4.97
CA PHE A 270 4.74 12.76 -3.51
C PHE A 270 3.38 13.27 -3.05
N VAL A 271 2.69 12.49 -2.21
CA VAL A 271 1.39 12.84 -1.64
C VAL A 271 1.52 13.09 -0.15
N PHE A 272 1.25 14.32 0.28
CA PHE A 272 1.09 14.66 1.69
C PHE A 272 -0.40 14.71 2.03
N SER A 273 -0.89 13.71 2.75
CA SER A 273 -2.30 13.58 3.09
C SER A 273 -2.64 14.34 4.37
N ARG A 274 -3.21 15.53 4.21
CA ARG A 274 -3.65 16.37 5.33
C ARG A 274 -4.85 15.77 6.04
N ASP A 275 -4.98 16.10 7.34
CA ASP A 275 -6.08 15.64 8.19
C ASP A 275 -6.26 14.12 8.22
N ASN A 276 -5.15 13.39 8.04
CA ASN A 276 -5.13 11.94 8.03
C ASN A 276 -4.14 11.39 9.05
N ASN A 277 -4.54 10.31 9.73
CA ASN A 277 -3.66 9.50 10.54
C ASN A 277 -3.05 8.35 9.70
N HIS A 278 -2.23 7.53 10.33
CA HIS A 278 -1.45 6.47 9.66
C HIS A 278 -2.23 5.57 8.69
N VAL A 279 -3.49 5.28 8.94
CA VAL A 279 -4.28 4.31 8.14
C VAL A 279 -5.45 4.94 7.38
N SER A 280 -5.90 6.12 7.78
CA SER A 280 -7.09 6.75 7.21
C SER A 280 -7.01 7.06 5.70
N PRO A 281 -5.84 7.34 5.09
CA PRO A 281 -5.78 7.57 3.64
C PRO A 281 -6.31 6.40 2.81
N THR A 282 -5.98 5.17 3.19
CA THR A 282 -6.47 4.00 2.46
C THR A 282 -7.93 3.71 2.77
N MET A 283 -8.41 4.06 3.96
CA MET A 283 -9.80 3.83 4.37
C MET A 283 -10.79 4.83 3.73
N GLN A 284 -10.34 6.02 3.33
CA GLN A 284 -11.19 7.02 2.70
C GLN A 284 -11.38 6.82 1.19
N ILE A 285 -10.46 6.10 0.52
CA ILE A 285 -10.52 5.87 -0.93
C ILE A 285 -11.89 5.30 -1.32
N ASN A 286 -12.44 5.76 -2.43
CA ASN A 286 -13.77 5.41 -2.96
C ASN A 286 -14.97 5.98 -2.17
N SER A 287 -14.75 6.68 -1.06
CA SER A 287 -15.85 7.32 -0.30
C SER A 287 -16.03 8.79 -0.70
N GLU A 288 -17.08 9.41 -0.17
CA GLU A 288 -17.37 10.84 -0.36
C GLU A 288 -16.31 11.80 0.22
N VAL A 289 -15.39 11.28 1.04
CA VAL A 289 -14.28 12.04 1.68
C VAL A 289 -12.91 11.64 1.11
N ASP A 290 -12.87 10.97 -0.03
CA ASP A 290 -11.62 10.54 -0.66
C ASP A 290 -10.71 11.73 -1.02
N GLY A 291 -9.58 11.84 -0.32
CA GLY A 291 -8.59 12.91 -0.51
C GLY A 291 -7.33 12.50 -1.27
N ILE A 292 -7.13 11.20 -1.56
CA ILE A 292 -5.91 10.74 -2.24
C ILE A 292 -6.17 9.89 -3.49
N GLY A 293 -7.35 9.32 -3.63
CA GLY A 293 -7.63 8.38 -4.74
C GLY A 293 -7.34 8.97 -6.11
N GLN A 294 -7.67 10.26 -6.33
CA GLN A 294 -7.40 10.92 -7.61
C GLN A 294 -5.90 11.09 -7.90
N GLU A 295 -5.07 11.33 -6.87
CA GLU A 295 -3.61 11.40 -7.02
C GLU A 295 -3.03 10.03 -7.40
N LEU A 296 -3.52 8.96 -6.73
CA LEU A 296 -3.11 7.59 -7.07
C LEU A 296 -3.52 7.22 -8.50
N LEU A 297 -4.73 7.63 -8.91
CA LEU A 297 -5.25 7.39 -10.25
C LEU A 297 -4.44 8.15 -11.32
N ALA A 298 -4.08 9.41 -11.04
CA ALA A 298 -3.25 10.22 -11.91
C ALA A 298 -1.87 9.59 -12.12
N PHE A 299 -1.24 9.11 -11.04
CA PHE A 299 0.02 8.38 -11.10
C PHE A 299 -0.08 7.11 -11.96
N VAL A 300 -1.09 6.27 -11.77
CA VAL A 300 -1.25 5.02 -12.56
C VAL A 300 -1.48 5.32 -14.05
N ARG A 301 -2.15 6.43 -14.37
CA ARG A 301 -2.40 6.85 -15.76
C ARG A 301 -1.14 7.41 -16.43
N ASN A 302 -0.33 8.17 -15.68
CA ASN A 302 0.85 8.88 -16.18
C ASN A 302 2.01 8.77 -15.17
N PRO A 303 2.66 7.60 -15.04
CA PRO A 303 3.65 7.35 -13.99
C PRO A 303 5.00 8.04 -14.22
N ALA A 304 5.32 8.52 -15.44
CA ALA A 304 6.62 9.08 -15.82
C ALA A 304 6.76 10.56 -15.48
#